data_c15f0d462394a3f2dae4fc2e2c055afa
#
_entry.id   c15f0d462394a3f2dae4fc2e2c055afa
#
_cell.length_a   1.000
_cell.length_b   1.000
_cell.length_c   1.000
_cell.angle_alpha   90.00
_cell.angle_beta   90.00
_cell.angle_gamma   90.00
#
_symmetry.space_group_name_H-M   'P 1'
#
loop_
_entity.id
_entity.type
_entity.pdbx_description
1 polymer ?
#
loop_
_entity_poly.entity_id
_entity_poly.type
_entity_poly.pdbx_seq_one_letter_code
_entity_poly.pdbx_strand_id
1 'polypeptide(L)'
;RTFRRVGATAVRKVDVRVIAATHRDLRAMAADKTFRGDLLFRLNAMTVELPPLRDRPDDILLLADHFLRSASQEFRRSWQGISAPAQALLCRYGWPGNVRELKAMISRAALLYDDALLLPEHLPSDLHPRAVAAACPVPSASPDAPIATLAEIELSHIRRVLSLCGGNRTLAAQKLGVTRQTLSRKLEEAGPA
;
A
#
# COMPACT_ATOMS: atom_id res chain seq x y z
N ARG A 1 -26.01 3.91 -37.51
CA ARG A 1 -26.64 3.26 -36.38
C ARG A 1 -27.96 3.93 -36.04
N THR A 2 -28.94 3.20 -35.47
CA THR A 2 -30.26 3.72 -35.12
C THR A 2 -30.58 3.49 -33.67
N PHE A 3 -31.27 4.42 -33.04
CA PHE A 3 -31.78 4.29 -31.69
C PHE A 3 -33.20 4.85 -31.55
N ARG A 4 -33.91 4.40 -30.54
CA ARG A 4 -35.19 4.97 -30.09
C ARG A 4 -35.01 5.57 -28.70
N ARG A 5 -35.61 6.72 -28.47
CA ARG A 5 -35.75 7.24 -27.11
C ARG A 5 -36.73 6.37 -26.33
N VAL A 6 -36.51 6.19 -25.05
CA VAL A 6 -37.45 5.49 -24.18
C VAL A 6 -38.82 6.24 -24.25
N GLY A 7 -39.90 5.49 -24.53
CA GLY A 7 -41.24 6.06 -24.67
C GLY A 7 -41.55 6.70 -26.05
N ALA A 8 -40.62 6.76 -27.00
CA ALA A 8 -40.87 7.29 -28.35
C ALA A 8 -40.97 6.18 -29.39
N THR A 9 -41.85 6.40 -30.37
CA THR A 9 -42.03 5.51 -31.54
C THR A 9 -41.05 5.81 -32.65
N ALA A 10 -40.55 7.05 -32.76
CA ALA A 10 -39.67 7.51 -33.83
C ALA A 10 -38.25 6.95 -33.70
N VAL A 11 -37.75 6.35 -34.78
CA VAL A 11 -36.36 5.88 -34.91
C VAL A 11 -35.48 7.04 -35.39
N ARG A 12 -34.37 7.28 -34.73
CA ARG A 12 -33.35 8.27 -35.13
C ARG A 12 -32.08 7.57 -35.60
N LYS A 13 -31.54 8.02 -36.70
CA LYS A 13 -30.27 7.58 -37.24
C LYS A 13 -29.15 8.47 -36.71
N VAL A 14 -28.07 7.87 -36.20
CA VAL A 14 -26.90 8.58 -35.68
C VAL A 14 -25.63 7.89 -36.13
N ASP A 15 -24.60 8.69 -36.33
CA ASP A 15 -23.24 8.18 -36.53
C ASP A 15 -22.43 8.44 -35.25
N VAL A 16 -22.17 7.37 -34.52
CA VAL A 16 -21.48 7.43 -33.21
C VAL A 16 -20.53 6.25 -33.07
N ARG A 17 -19.40 6.51 -32.38
CA ARG A 17 -18.48 5.48 -31.87
C ARG A 17 -18.78 5.26 -30.40
N VAL A 18 -19.04 4.02 -30.00
CA VAL A 18 -19.30 3.65 -28.63
C VAL A 18 -17.98 3.14 -28.03
N ILE A 19 -17.56 3.72 -26.91
CA ILE A 19 -16.43 3.26 -26.09
C ILE A 19 -17.01 2.99 -24.70
N ALA A 20 -16.85 1.77 -24.22
CA ALA A 20 -17.28 1.35 -22.89
C ALA A 20 -16.05 1.01 -22.04
N ALA A 21 -16.08 1.33 -20.76
CA ALA A 21 -15.04 0.98 -19.81
C ALA A 21 -15.65 0.40 -18.53
N THR A 22 -15.05 -0.63 -18.00
CA THR A 22 -15.46 -1.28 -16.74
C THR A 22 -14.25 -1.94 -16.09
N HIS A 23 -14.30 -2.05 -14.77
CA HIS A 23 -13.36 -2.85 -13.99
C HIS A 23 -13.92 -4.25 -13.63
N ARG A 24 -15.17 -4.54 -14.04
CA ARG A 24 -15.86 -5.80 -13.74
C ARG A 24 -15.60 -6.82 -14.85
N ASP A 25 -15.51 -8.08 -14.47
CA ASP A 25 -15.51 -9.18 -15.44
C ASP A 25 -16.95 -9.39 -15.98
N LEU A 26 -17.20 -8.78 -17.13
CA LEU A 26 -18.51 -8.89 -17.78
C LEU A 26 -18.79 -10.31 -18.29
N ARG A 27 -17.77 -11.15 -18.55
CA ARG A 27 -17.97 -12.53 -19.00
C ARG A 27 -18.50 -13.38 -17.84
N ALA A 28 -17.87 -13.27 -16.65
CA ALA A 28 -18.38 -13.92 -15.45
C ALA A 28 -19.80 -13.45 -15.12
N MET A 29 -20.07 -12.13 -15.16
CA MET A 29 -21.40 -11.58 -14.93
C MET A 29 -22.45 -12.06 -15.94
N ALA A 30 -22.07 -12.31 -17.18
CA ALA A 30 -22.98 -12.83 -18.19
C ALA A 30 -23.29 -14.32 -17.96
N ALA A 31 -22.30 -15.11 -17.50
CA ALA A 31 -22.48 -16.49 -17.06
C ALA A 31 -23.46 -16.57 -15.87
N ASP A 32 -23.31 -15.71 -14.89
CA ASP A 32 -24.16 -15.59 -13.69
C ASP A 32 -25.52 -14.91 -13.97
N LYS A 33 -25.84 -14.59 -15.24
CA LYS A 33 -27.07 -13.89 -15.67
C LYS A 33 -27.30 -12.52 -15.02
N THR A 34 -26.28 -11.94 -14.36
CA THR A 34 -26.33 -10.58 -13.78
C THR A 34 -26.06 -9.50 -14.83
N PHE A 35 -25.51 -9.87 -15.98
CA PHE A 35 -25.34 -9.01 -17.15
C PHE A 35 -25.88 -9.69 -18.41
N ARG A 36 -26.50 -8.93 -19.30
CA ARG A 36 -27.09 -9.48 -20.52
C ARG A 36 -26.01 -9.90 -21.52
N GLY A 37 -26.01 -11.18 -21.90
CA GLY A 37 -25.05 -11.73 -22.85
C GLY A 37 -25.14 -11.09 -24.26
N ASP A 38 -26.35 -10.76 -24.75
CA ASP A 38 -26.54 -10.08 -26.02
C ASP A 38 -25.90 -8.69 -26.04
N LEU A 39 -25.96 -7.97 -24.92
CA LEU A 39 -25.32 -6.66 -24.78
C LEU A 39 -23.80 -6.80 -24.76
N LEU A 40 -23.29 -7.80 -24.05
CA LEU A 40 -21.86 -8.11 -24.02
C LEU A 40 -21.32 -8.32 -25.44
N PHE A 41 -21.95 -9.14 -26.25
CA PHE A 41 -21.52 -9.39 -27.62
C PHE A 41 -21.54 -8.13 -28.50
N ARG A 42 -22.48 -7.23 -28.28
CA ARG A 42 -22.54 -5.96 -29.03
C ARG A 42 -21.46 -4.96 -28.62
N LEU A 43 -21.05 -4.96 -27.36
CA LEU A 43 -20.02 -4.07 -26.83
C LEU A 43 -18.61 -4.64 -27.05
N ASN A 44 -18.45 -5.94 -27.03
CA ASN A 44 -17.15 -6.63 -27.05
C ASN A 44 -16.61 -6.85 -28.49
N ALA A 45 -16.76 -5.87 -29.38
CA ALA A 45 -16.19 -5.94 -30.72
C ALA A 45 -14.62 -5.88 -30.67
N MET A 46 -14.08 -5.11 -29.73
CA MET A 46 -12.64 -5.00 -29.48
C MET A 46 -12.43 -4.72 -27.99
N THR A 47 -11.63 -5.55 -27.34
CA THR A 47 -11.27 -5.38 -25.92
C THR A 47 -9.83 -4.93 -25.83
N VAL A 48 -9.60 -3.90 -25.02
CA VAL A 48 -8.27 -3.43 -24.62
C VAL A 48 -8.17 -3.59 -23.11
N GLU A 49 -7.27 -4.44 -22.67
CA GLU A 49 -6.97 -4.61 -21.24
C GLU A 49 -5.87 -3.63 -20.84
N LEU A 50 -6.13 -2.84 -19.80
CA LEU A 50 -5.16 -1.91 -19.24
C LEU A 50 -4.50 -2.58 -18.05
N PRO A 51 -3.17 -2.88 -18.11
CA PRO A 51 -2.47 -3.45 -16.99
C PRO A 51 -2.44 -2.46 -15.82
N PRO A 52 -2.48 -2.94 -14.57
CA PRO A 52 -2.34 -2.08 -13.41
C PRO A 52 -0.96 -1.42 -13.35
N LEU A 53 -0.86 -0.32 -12.62
CA LEU A 53 0.36 0.51 -12.58
C LEU A 53 1.59 -0.26 -12.06
N ARG A 54 1.40 -1.22 -11.13
CA ARG A 54 2.46 -2.09 -10.61
C ARG A 54 3.15 -2.96 -11.69
N ASP A 55 2.44 -3.25 -12.79
CA ASP A 55 2.94 -4.06 -13.90
C ASP A 55 3.65 -3.19 -14.97
N ARG A 56 3.73 -1.87 -14.72
CA ARG A 56 4.38 -0.87 -15.59
C ARG A 56 5.29 0.06 -14.78
N PRO A 57 6.38 -0.46 -14.20
CA PRO A 57 7.24 0.32 -13.31
C PRO A 57 7.87 1.55 -13.98
N ASP A 58 8.18 1.47 -15.26
CA ASP A 58 8.76 2.57 -16.03
C ASP A 58 7.80 3.78 -16.14
N ASP A 59 6.49 3.52 -16.21
CA ASP A 59 5.48 4.57 -16.27
C ASP A 59 5.31 5.30 -14.94
N ILE A 60 5.64 4.68 -13.81
CA ILE A 60 5.45 5.28 -12.48
C ILE A 60 6.22 6.59 -12.35
N LEU A 61 7.50 6.59 -12.70
CA LEU A 61 8.36 7.77 -12.58
C LEU A 61 7.99 8.85 -13.59
N LEU A 62 7.64 8.45 -14.81
CA LEU A 62 7.20 9.38 -15.86
C LEU A 62 5.90 10.09 -15.45
N LEU A 63 4.94 9.35 -14.92
CA LEU A 63 3.67 9.89 -14.45
C LEU A 63 3.86 10.75 -13.18
N ALA A 64 4.72 10.33 -12.26
CA ALA A 64 5.02 11.09 -11.05
C ALA A 64 5.63 12.45 -11.38
N ASP A 65 6.62 12.49 -12.28
CA ASP A 65 7.24 13.74 -12.75
C ASP A 65 6.22 14.64 -13.46
N HIS A 66 5.39 14.06 -14.34
CA HIS A 66 4.30 14.80 -15.01
C HIS A 66 3.33 15.42 -14.01
N PHE A 67 2.88 14.65 -13.01
CA PHE A 67 1.94 15.16 -11.99
C PHE A 67 2.59 16.20 -11.09
N LEU A 68 3.88 16.03 -10.75
CA LEU A 68 4.62 17.01 -9.96
C LEU A 68 4.73 18.35 -10.70
N ARG A 69 5.07 18.33 -11.99
CA ARG A 69 5.10 19.54 -12.82
C ARG A 69 3.72 20.18 -12.95
N SER A 70 2.68 19.39 -13.17
CA SER A 70 1.30 19.89 -13.25
C SER A 70 0.87 20.54 -11.94
N ALA A 71 1.13 19.90 -10.80
CA ALA A 71 0.84 20.44 -9.47
C ALA A 71 1.69 21.69 -9.15
N SER A 72 2.95 21.73 -9.59
CA SER A 72 3.84 22.87 -9.47
C SER A 72 3.24 24.12 -10.13
N GLN A 73 2.69 23.97 -11.33
CA GLN A 73 2.00 25.04 -12.05
C GLN A 73 0.69 25.45 -11.36
N GLU A 74 -0.12 24.49 -10.94
CA GLU A 74 -1.42 24.70 -10.31
C GLU A 74 -1.28 25.44 -8.97
N PHE A 75 -0.32 25.02 -8.13
CA PHE A 75 -0.11 25.59 -6.79
C PHE A 75 0.95 26.69 -6.75
N ARG A 76 1.52 27.08 -7.90
CA ARG A 76 2.60 28.10 -8.02
C ARG A 76 3.81 27.77 -7.15
N ARG A 77 4.22 26.52 -7.15
CA ARG A 77 5.38 26.00 -6.42
C ARG A 77 6.56 25.75 -7.37
N SER A 78 7.78 25.73 -6.84
CA SER A 78 9.01 25.61 -7.65
C SER A 78 9.65 24.24 -7.53
N TRP A 79 8.86 23.19 -7.71
CA TRP A 79 9.36 21.80 -7.68
C TRP A 79 10.29 21.52 -8.89
N GLN A 80 11.51 21.07 -8.62
CA GLN A 80 12.52 20.77 -9.64
C GLN A 80 12.55 19.28 -10.03
N GLY A 81 12.02 18.40 -9.17
CA GLY A 81 11.98 16.95 -9.45
C GLY A 81 11.74 16.09 -8.22
N ILE A 82 12.04 14.83 -8.38
CA ILE A 82 11.85 13.78 -7.36
C ILE A 82 13.22 13.24 -6.97
N SER A 83 13.55 13.22 -5.69
CA SER A 83 14.82 12.69 -5.19
C SER A 83 14.94 11.17 -5.44
N ALA A 84 16.15 10.65 -5.63
CA ALA A 84 16.37 9.23 -5.88
C ALA A 84 15.80 8.30 -4.80
N PRO A 85 15.89 8.62 -3.49
CA PRO A 85 15.22 7.83 -2.46
C PRO A 85 13.69 7.81 -2.59
N ALA A 86 13.06 8.94 -2.96
CA ALA A 86 11.61 9.01 -3.17
C ALA A 86 11.20 8.21 -4.41
N GLN A 87 11.98 8.28 -5.51
CA GLN A 87 11.75 7.45 -6.71
C GLN A 87 11.74 5.95 -6.36
N ALA A 88 12.71 5.49 -5.56
CA ALA A 88 12.79 4.11 -5.12
C ALA A 88 11.54 3.67 -4.32
N LEU A 89 10.99 4.54 -3.48
CA LEU A 89 9.75 4.27 -2.75
C LEU A 89 8.55 4.17 -3.68
N LEU A 90 8.42 5.11 -4.62
CA LEU A 90 7.33 5.11 -5.60
C LEU A 90 7.32 3.84 -6.46
N CYS A 91 8.49 3.36 -6.91
CA CYS A 91 8.60 2.14 -7.71
C CYS A 91 8.29 0.87 -6.92
N ARG A 92 8.49 0.85 -5.60
CA ARG A 92 8.27 -0.33 -4.75
C ARG A 92 6.84 -0.48 -4.28
N TYR A 93 6.04 0.57 -4.34
CA TYR A 93 4.66 0.54 -3.88
C TYR A 93 3.73 -0.12 -4.89
N GLY A 94 2.73 -0.84 -4.41
CA GLY A 94 1.84 -1.67 -5.23
C GLY A 94 0.72 -0.93 -5.96
N TRP A 95 0.50 0.34 -5.68
CA TRP A 95 -0.50 1.22 -6.34
C TRP A 95 -1.90 0.61 -6.48
N PRO A 96 -2.60 0.23 -5.39
CA PRO A 96 -3.96 -0.33 -5.49
C PRO A 96 -4.94 0.60 -6.18
N GLY A 97 -4.81 1.91 -6.01
CA GLY A 97 -5.58 2.95 -6.69
C GLY A 97 -4.99 3.40 -8.04
N ASN A 98 -3.93 2.70 -8.52
CA ASN A 98 -3.28 2.96 -9.79
C ASN A 98 -2.91 4.45 -10.00
N VAL A 99 -3.08 4.95 -11.22
CA VAL A 99 -2.73 6.33 -11.62
C VAL A 99 -3.48 7.39 -10.80
N ARG A 100 -4.72 7.09 -10.36
CA ARG A 100 -5.49 8.05 -9.54
C ARG A 100 -4.86 8.26 -8.16
N GLU A 101 -4.40 7.20 -7.54
CA GLU A 101 -3.72 7.24 -6.26
C GLU A 101 -2.38 7.98 -6.38
N LEU A 102 -1.58 7.63 -7.39
CA LEU A 102 -0.31 8.32 -7.66
C LEU A 102 -0.52 9.83 -7.85
N LYS A 103 -1.49 10.23 -8.69
CA LYS A 103 -1.82 11.64 -8.90
C LYS A 103 -2.21 12.33 -7.59
N ALA A 104 -3.14 11.75 -6.84
CA ALA A 104 -3.63 12.34 -5.58
C ALA A 104 -2.49 12.51 -4.57
N MET A 105 -1.60 11.53 -4.47
CA MET A 105 -0.45 11.56 -3.57
C MET A 105 0.54 12.67 -3.94
N ILE A 106 0.94 12.76 -5.21
CA ILE A 106 1.87 13.81 -5.68
C ILE A 106 1.25 15.20 -5.52
N SER A 107 -0.04 15.36 -5.88
CA SER A 107 -0.73 16.64 -5.72
C SER A 107 -0.82 17.06 -4.25
N ARG A 108 -1.06 16.11 -3.33
CA ARG A 108 -1.07 16.37 -1.89
C ARG A 108 0.30 16.79 -1.38
N ALA A 109 1.37 16.13 -1.78
CA ALA A 109 2.73 16.51 -1.41
C ALA A 109 3.05 17.91 -1.92
N ALA A 110 2.76 18.23 -3.18
CA ALA A 110 2.99 19.53 -3.77
C ALA A 110 2.17 20.67 -3.13
N LEU A 111 1.01 20.36 -2.56
CA LEU A 111 0.18 21.33 -1.84
C LEU A 111 0.73 21.63 -0.44
N LEU A 112 1.18 20.58 0.29
CA LEU A 112 1.55 20.68 1.70
C LEU A 112 2.98 21.21 1.92
N TYR A 113 3.88 20.94 0.98
CA TYR A 113 5.30 21.26 1.12
C TYR A 113 5.74 22.27 0.06
N ASP A 114 6.80 23.01 0.35
CA ASP A 114 7.37 24.05 -0.51
C ASP A 114 8.89 23.85 -0.64
N ASP A 115 9.26 22.69 -1.16
CA ASP A 115 10.64 22.28 -1.33
C ASP A 115 11.02 22.22 -2.81
N ALA A 116 12.33 22.22 -3.10
CA ALA A 116 12.80 22.09 -4.46
C ALA A 116 12.67 20.66 -5.01
N LEU A 117 12.77 19.64 -4.14
CA LEU A 117 12.71 18.23 -4.51
C LEU A 117 11.67 17.49 -3.67
N LEU A 118 10.95 16.57 -4.31
CA LEU A 118 10.08 15.65 -3.60
C LEU A 118 10.94 14.63 -2.84
N LEU A 119 10.92 14.71 -1.52
CA LEU A 119 11.67 13.85 -0.61
C LEU A 119 10.79 12.70 -0.08
N PRO A 120 11.39 11.62 0.45
CA PRO A 120 10.64 10.53 1.09
C PRO A 120 9.66 11.01 2.17
N GLU A 121 10.06 11.95 2.99
CA GLU A 121 9.27 12.51 4.11
C GLU A 121 8.00 13.24 3.67
N HIS A 122 7.92 13.66 2.40
CA HIS A 122 6.71 14.25 1.80
C HIS A 122 5.69 13.20 1.37
N LEU A 123 6.11 11.93 1.33
CA LEU A 123 5.26 10.81 0.95
C LEU A 123 4.61 10.19 2.20
N PRO A 124 3.39 9.64 2.08
CA PRO A 124 2.72 8.95 3.18
C PRO A 124 3.57 7.81 3.76
N SER A 125 3.43 7.57 5.05
CA SER A 125 4.15 6.50 5.78
C SER A 125 3.93 5.11 5.20
N ASP A 126 2.83 4.89 4.51
CA ASP A 126 2.50 3.61 3.89
C ASP A 126 3.43 3.24 2.72
N LEU A 127 4.06 4.25 2.08
CA LEU A 127 5.08 4.03 1.06
C LEU A 127 6.46 3.75 1.64
N HIS A 128 6.71 4.25 2.83
CA HIS A 128 7.96 3.92 3.48
C HIS A 128 7.97 2.40 3.69
N PRO A 129 9.05 1.68 3.31
CA PRO A 129 9.21 0.34 3.80
C PRO A 129 9.03 0.54 5.30
N ARG A 130 7.94 0.00 5.82
CA ARG A 130 7.75 -0.05 7.26
C ARG A 130 9.10 -0.52 7.72
N ALA A 131 9.92 0.41 8.20
CA ALA A 131 11.06 0.04 8.97
C ALA A 131 10.39 -0.94 9.91
N VAL A 132 10.76 -2.19 9.78
CA VAL A 132 10.52 -3.15 10.81
C VAL A 132 11.39 -2.57 11.91
N ALA A 133 10.92 -1.41 12.41
CA ALA A 133 11.25 -0.97 13.73
C ALA A 133 10.95 -2.22 14.47
N ALA A 134 12.01 -2.87 14.95
CA ALA A 134 11.92 -4.12 15.64
C ALA A 134 10.60 -4.14 16.43
N ALA A 135 9.51 -4.20 15.68
CA ALA A 135 8.23 -4.61 16.19
C ALA A 135 8.62 -5.97 16.69
N CYS A 136 8.72 -6.10 17.99
CA CYS A 136 8.66 -7.39 18.61
C CYS A 136 7.81 -8.23 17.68
N PRO A 137 8.30 -9.35 17.14
CA PRO A 137 7.39 -10.29 16.56
C PRO A 137 6.40 -10.59 17.69
N VAL A 138 5.27 -9.91 17.67
CA VAL A 138 4.08 -10.50 18.24
C VAL A 138 3.97 -11.73 17.38
N PRO A 139 4.18 -12.93 17.92
CA PRO A 139 4.02 -14.14 17.14
C PRO A 139 2.63 -13.99 16.54
N SER A 140 2.56 -13.89 15.21
CA SER A 140 1.31 -14.03 14.48
C SER A 140 0.78 -15.36 14.94
N ALA A 141 -0.17 -15.33 15.85
CA ALA A 141 -0.83 -16.53 16.32
C ALA A 141 -1.56 -17.09 15.11
N SER A 142 -0.87 -18.00 14.40
CA SER A 142 -1.58 -18.98 13.59
C SER A 142 -2.57 -19.63 14.54
N PRO A 143 -3.84 -19.82 14.17
CA PRO A 143 -4.86 -20.37 15.06
C PRO A 143 -4.50 -21.75 15.65
N ASP A 144 -3.43 -22.38 15.18
CA ASP A 144 -2.89 -23.68 15.64
C ASP A 144 -1.55 -23.58 16.41
N ALA A 145 -1.05 -22.39 16.74
CA ALA A 145 0.16 -22.29 17.53
C ALA A 145 -0.15 -22.57 19.03
N PRO A 146 0.61 -23.39 19.73
CA PRO A 146 0.39 -23.62 21.17
C PRO A 146 0.45 -22.29 21.91
N ILE A 147 -0.57 -22.03 22.71
CA ILE A 147 -0.67 -20.79 23.50
C ILE A 147 0.48 -20.80 24.51
N ALA A 148 1.49 -19.92 24.30
CA ALA A 148 2.58 -19.75 25.23
C ALA A 148 2.07 -19.24 26.58
N THR A 149 2.53 -19.81 27.66
CA THR A 149 2.18 -19.36 29.00
C THR A 149 2.80 -17.99 29.29
N LEU A 150 2.21 -17.25 30.24
CA LEU A 150 2.72 -15.95 30.65
C LEU A 150 4.21 -16.03 31.09
N ALA A 151 4.58 -17.12 31.76
CA ALA A 151 5.95 -17.36 32.22
C ALA A 151 6.92 -17.54 31.04
N GLU A 152 6.53 -18.25 29.98
CA GLU A 152 7.35 -18.42 28.76
C GLU A 152 7.55 -17.11 28.00
N ILE A 153 6.50 -16.29 27.90
CA ILE A 153 6.58 -14.96 27.27
C ILE A 153 7.51 -14.06 28.07
N GLU A 154 7.36 -14.05 29.38
CA GLU A 154 8.19 -13.25 30.28
C GLU A 154 9.67 -13.65 30.18
N LEU A 155 9.97 -14.95 30.20
CA LEU A 155 11.33 -15.47 30.04
C LEU A 155 11.95 -15.13 28.67
N SER A 156 11.18 -15.27 27.60
CA SER A 156 11.63 -14.91 26.26
C SER A 156 11.99 -13.43 26.17
N HIS A 157 11.18 -12.58 26.79
CA HIS A 157 11.44 -11.14 26.87
C HIS A 157 12.68 -10.80 27.70
N ILE A 158 12.86 -11.43 28.86
CA ILE A 158 14.04 -11.27 29.71
C ILE A 158 15.31 -11.66 28.95
N ARG A 159 15.34 -12.83 28.30
CA ARG A 159 16.51 -13.30 27.53
C ARG A 159 16.85 -12.32 26.40
N ARG A 160 15.84 -11.80 25.70
CA ARG A 160 16.03 -10.82 24.63
C ARG A 160 16.63 -9.51 25.14
N VAL A 161 16.12 -8.96 26.24
CA VAL A 161 16.68 -7.73 26.84
C VAL A 161 18.10 -7.95 27.36
N LEU A 162 18.38 -9.13 27.91
CA LEU A 162 19.72 -9.49 28.36
C LEU A 162 20.72 -9.55 27.20
N SER A 163 20.35 -10.14 26.07
CA SER A 163 21.19 -10.19 24.86
C SER A 163 21.45 -8.79 24.30
N LEU A 164 20.43 -7.91 24.25
CA LEU A 164 20.56 -6.52 23.80
C LEU A 164 21.46 -5.68 24.75
N CYS A 165 21.57 -6.08 26.03
CA CYS A 165 22.47 -5.44 27.00
C CYS A 165 23.84 -6.11 27.07
N GLY A 166 24.22 -6.97 26.09
CA GLY A 166 25.53 -7.66 26.10
C GLY A 166 25.77 -8.54 27.32
N GLY A 167 24.70 -9.12 27.91
CA GLY A 167 24.79 -9.94 29.11
C GLY A 167 24.85 -9.17 30.45
N ASN A 168 24.81 -7.85 30.42
CA ASN A 168 24.87 -7.02 31.61
C ASN A 168 23.54 -7.06 32.41
N ARG A 169 23.50 -7.87 33.47
CA ARG A 169 22.29 -8.09 34.29
C ARG A 169 21.81 -6.83 35.01
N THR A 170 22.73 -5.91 35.40
CA THR A 170 22.34 -4.67 36.05
C THR A 170 21.61 -3.72 35.09
N LEU A 171 22.15 -3.55 33.91
CA LEU A 171 21.53 -2.72 32.88
C LEU A 171 20.20 -3.33 32.35
N ALA A 172 20.15 -4.64 32.21
CA ALA A 172 18.93 -5.36 31.83
C ALA A 172 17.82 -5.20 32.88
N ALA A 173 18.14 -5.35 34.17
CA ALA A 173 17.20 -5.15 35.27
C ALA A 173 16.63 -3.73 35.30
N GLN A 174 17.47 -2.73 35.09
CA GLN A 174 17.04 -1.33 34.98
C GLN A 174 16.08 -1.09 33.81
N LYS A 175 16.39 -1.65 32.64
CA LYS A 175 15.52 -1.52 31.45
C LYS A 175 14.20 -2.27 31.57
N LEU A 176 14.18 -3.38 32.31
CA LEU A 176 12.97 -4.16 32.57
C LEU A 176 12.14 -3.61 33.74
N GLY A 177 12.62 -2.59 34.47
CA GLY A 177 11.95 -2.03 35.64
C GLY A 177 11.86 -2.97 36.83
N VAL A 178 12.79 -3.96 36.94
CA VAL A 178 12.83 -4.95 38.01
C VAL A 178 14.16 -4.87 38.78
N THR A 179 14.20 -5.47 40.00
CA THR A 179 15.47 -5.54 40.73
C THR A 179 16.39 -6.60 40.13
N ARG A 180 17.72 -6.43 40.30
CA ARG A 180 18.70 -7.42 39.85
C ARG A 180 18.46 -8.81 40.48
N GLN A 181 18.00 -8.85 41.74
CA GLN A 181 17.67 -10.10 42.43
C GLN A 181 16.47 -10.80 41.79
N THR A 182 15.40 -10.05 41.43
CA THR A 182 14.22 -10.58 40.75
C THR A 182 14.61 -11.15 39.38
N LEU A 183 15.46 -10.45 38.62
CA LEU A 183 15.94 -10.91 37.31
C LEU A 183 16.77 -12.21 37.45
N SER A 184 17.68 -12.30 38.43
CA SER A 184 18.49 -13.51 38.66
C SER A 184 17.63 -14.69 39.06
N ARG A 185 16.69 -14.52 39.99
CA ARG A 185 15.76 -15.59 40.41
C ARG A 185 14.95 -16.13 39.21
N LYS A 186 14.38 -15.28 38.37
CA LYS A 186 13.60 -15.71 37.20
C LYS A 186 14.45 -16.44 36.17
N LEU A 187 15.71 -16.10 36.02
CA LEU A 187 16.64 -16.83 35.15
C LEU A 187 17.05 -18.20 35.72
N GLU A 188 17.15 -18.33 37.04
CA GLU A 188 17.47 -19.59 37.74
C GLU A 188 16.27 -20.55 37.73
N GLU A 189 15.04 -20.05 37.96
CA GLU A 189 13.79 -20.82 37.88
C GLU A 189 13.56 -21.40 36.48
N ALA A 190 14.15 -20.81 35.44
CA ALA A 190 14.01 -21.24 34.04
C ALA A 190 15.00 -22.32 33.58
N GLY A 191 15.97 -22.71 34.43
CA GLY A 191 17.00 -23.70 34.11
C GLY A 191 18.04 -23.23 33.08
N PRO A 192 19.20 -23.88 33.03
CA PRO A 192 20.18 -23.62 31.98
C PRO A 192 19.64 -24.09 30.62
N ALA A 193 19.85 -23.27 29.58
CA ALA A 193 19.55 -23.62 28.20
C ALA A 193 20.61 -24.52 27.60
#